data_3c561cd4b8c9105385bb3f01186d8281
#
_entry.id   3c561cd4b8c9105385bb3f01186d8281
#
_cell.length_a   1.000
_cell.length_b   1.000
_cell.length_c   1.000
_cell.angle_alpha   90.00
_cell.angle_beta   90.00
_cell.angle_gamma   90.00
#
_symmetry.space_group_name_H-M   'P 1'
#
loop_
_entity.id
_entity.type
_entity.pdbx_description
1 polymer ?
#
loop_
_entity_poly.entity_id
_entity_poly.type
_entity_poly.pdbx_seq_one_letter_code
_entity_poly.pdbx_strand_id
1 'polypeptide(L)'
;MIETVPAKTIITKTKGGWFGNDYNMNIYRGCCHGCIYCDSRSECYGIDRFDTVRAKENALGIIRDELRRKVRSGVVGTGSMSDPYNPFEKTELLTRHALELINAYGFGADVLSKSALIARDTDIFREIAEHSPMLVKMTVTTCDDELCRLIEPNVSVSSERFDALAKIAESGIFTGIMLMPVLPFIEDTEENIIGIVRTAHEIGARFVYPAFGVTLRANQREYFLDKLGEIFPEKNYRRRYEEFCGGRYECVSPNVKRLWKVFTEECGKYGILYDMGDIVSAYKSGYGDTQLSFF
;
A
#
# COMPACT_ATOMS: atom_id res chain seq x y z
N MET A 1 -15.83 -19.14 -7.28
CA MET A 1 -15.17 -19.41 -5.97
C MET A 1 -13.69 -19.12 -6.14
N ILE A 2 -13.09 -18.42 -5.20
CA ILE A 2 -11.64 -18.19 -5.14
C ILE A 2 -10.92 -19.49 -4.76
N GLU A 3 -9.72 -19.72 -5.32
CA GLU A 3 -8.86 -20.81 -4.86
C GLU A 3 -8.42 -20.56 -3.41
N THR A 4 -8.18 -21.64 -2.65
CA THR A 4 -7.70 -21.54 -1.28
C THR A 4 -6.31 -22.17 -1.10
N VAL A 5 -5.61 -21.74 -0.05
CA VAL A 5 -4.33 -22.30 0.37
C VAL A 5 -4.31 -22.52 1.88
N PRO A 6 -3.71 -23.62 2.36
CA PRO A 6 -3.57 -23.85 3.80
C PRO A 6 -2.82 -22.73 4.49
N ALA A 7 -3.28 -22.36 5.69
CA ALA A 7 -2.62 -21.38 6.55
C ALA A 7 -2.67 -21.81 8.02
N LYS A 8 -1.58 -21.58 8.75
CA LYS A 8 -1.51 -21.81 10.20
C LYS A 8 -1.56 -20.50 10.98
N THR A 9 -1.15 -19.41 10.37
CA THR A 9 -1.11 -18.08 10.98
C THR A 9 -1.36 -17.00 9.91
N ILE A 10 -1.99 -15.91 10.32
CA ILE A 10 -2.33 -14.79 9.45
C ILE A 10 -1.83 -13.47 10.04
N ILE A 11 -1.98 -13.28 11.37
CA ILE A 11 -1.51 -12.08 12.07
C ILE A 11 -0.17 -12.37 12.74
N THR A 12 0.89 -11.78 12.21
CA THR A 12 2.26 -11.94 12.71
C THR A 12 2.76 -10.65 13.36
N LYS A 13 3.53 -10.77 14.45
CA LYS A 13 4.17 -9.62 15.10
C LYS A 13 5.26 -9.04 14.18
N THR A 14 5.31 -7.71 14.05
CA THR A 14 6.38 -7.03 13.33
C THR A 14 7.54 -6.67 14.26
N LYS A 15 8.74 -6.54 13.69
CA LYS A 15 9.89 -5.96 14.38
C LYS A 15 10.17 -4.61 13.74
N GLY A 16 9.77 -3.51 14.39
CA GLY A 16 9.94 -2.16 13.84
C GLY A 16 9.12 -1.96 12.57
N GLY A 17 7.80 -2.19 12.66
CA GLY A 17 6.91 -2.18 11.51
C GLY A 17 6.83 -0.82 10.81
N TRP A 18 6.73 -0.83 9.48
CA TRP A 18 6.39 0.33 8.68
C TRP A 18 5.14 0.99 9.24
N PHE A 19 5.11 2.31 9.24
CA PHE A 19 4.02 3.11 9.80
C PHE A 19 3.69 2.75 11.27
N GLY A 20 4.66 2.25 12.02
CA GLY A 20 4.47 1.91 13.43
C GLY A 20 3.51 0.74 13.68
N ASN A 21 3.35 -0.15 12.70
CA ASN A 21 2.50 -1.34 12.83
C ASN A 21 3.10 -2.33 13.83
N ASP A 22 2.27 -2.83 14.75
CA ASP A 22 2.65 -3.85 15.73
C ASP A 22 2.52 -5.25 15.15
N TYR A 23 1.57 -5.41 14.24
CA TYR A 23 1.23 -6.67 13.59
C TYR A 23 1.09 -6.48 12.08
N ASN A 24 1.27 -7.57 11.34
CA ASN A 24 1.01 -7.63 9.92
C ASN A 24 0.04 -8.77 9.60
N MET A 25 -0.93 -8.50 8.72
CA MET A 25 -1.97 -9.42 8.30
C MET A 25 -1.95 -9.60 6.78
N ASN A 26 -1.90 -10.84 6.31
CA ASN A 26 -2.04 -11.18 4.90
C ASN A 26 -3.07 -12.31 4.75
N ILE A 27 -4.27 -11.95 4.28
CA ILE A 27 -5.39 -12.89 4.08
C ILE A 27 -5.23 -13.63 2.76
N TYR A 28 -4.71 -12.94 1.75
CA TYR A 28 -4.52 -13.48 0.41
C TYR A 28 -3.06 -13.82 0.13
N ARG A 29 -2.85 -14.71 -0.84
CA ARG A 29 -1.56 -15.06 -1.43
C ARG A 29 -1.63 -14.86 -2.93
N GLY A 30 -0.65 -14.16 -3.50
CA GLY A 30 -0.65 -13.70 -4.89
C GLY A 30 -1.48 -12.43 -5.08
N CYS A 31 -1.35 -11.80 -6.25
CA CYS A 31 -2.03 -10.56 -6.59
C CYS A 31 -2.25 -10.49 -8.11
N CYS A 32 -3.46 -10.18 -8.54
CA CYS A 32 -3.82 -10.13 -9.95
C CYS A 32 -3.80 -8.70 -10.54
N HIS A 33 -3.32 -7.71 -9.81
CA HIS A 33 -3.28 -6.31 -10.26
C HIS A 33 -2.31 -6.07 -11.42
N GLY A 34 -1.31 -6.94 -11.61
CA GLY A 34 -0.43 -6.90 -12.77
C GLY A 34 0.58 -5.76 -12.78
N CYS A 35 0.78 -5.05 -11.65
CA CYS A 35 1.77 -3.98 -11.57
C CYS A 35 3.13 -4.48 -12.05
N ILE A 36 3.70 -3.85 -13.07
CA ILE A 36 4.92 -4.33 -13.72
C ILE A 36 6.14 -4.30 -12.80
N TYR A 37 6.16 -3.41 -11.84
CA TYR A 37 7.24 -3.17 -10.88
C TYR A 37 7.09 -3.94 -9.56
N CYS A 38 6.08 -4.79 -9.39
CA CYS A 38 5.70 -5.36 -8.11
C CYS A 38 6.84 -6.18 -7.47
N ASP A 39 7.35 -5.70 -6.33
CA ASP A 39 8.43 -6.35 -5.58
C ASP A 39 8.02 -7.73 -5.02
N SER A 40 6.75 -7.89 -4.65
CA SER A 40 6.21 -9.15 -4.11
C SER A 40 6.23 -10.31 -5.13
N ARG A 41 6.47 -10.03 -6.41
CA ARG A 41 6.71 -11.05 -7.44
C ARG A 41 8.07 -11.74 -7.29
N SER A 42 8.99 -11.16 -6.54
CA SER A 42 10.33 -11.73 -6.36
C SER A 42 10.30 -13.11 -5.69
N GLU A 43 11.17 -13.99 -6.16
CA GLU A 43 11.36 -15.35 -5.61
C GLU A 43 11.64 -15.36 -4.10
N CYS A 44 12.22 -14.29 -3.55
CA CYS A 44 12.50 -14.20 -2.11
C CYS A 44 11.24 -14.28 -1.23
N TYR A 45 10.06 -14.00 -1.78
CA TYR A 45 8.78 -14.13 -1.08
C TYR A 45 8.15 -15.51 -1.22
N GLY A 46 8.69 -16.37 -2.08
CA GLY A 46 8.25 -17.75 -2.27
C GLY A 46 6.78 -17.88 -2.69
N ILE A 47 6.25 -16.91 -3.44
CA ILE A 47 4.86 -16.93 -3.92
C ILE A 47 4.83 -17.57 -5.30
N ASP A 48 4.45 -18.85 -5.34
CA ASP A 48 4.16 -19.56 -6.56
C ASP A 48 2.90 -19.00 -7.26
N ARG A 49 2.82 -19.05 -8.57
CA ARG A 49 1.69 -18.56 -9.36
C ARG A 49 1.22 -17.16 -8.89
N PHE A 50 2.17 -16.20 -8.83
CA PHE A 50 1.97 -14.87 -8.22
C PHE A 50 0.71 -14.17 -8.72
N ASP A 51 0.37 -14.28 -10.01
CA ASP A 51 -0.79 -13.62 -10.63
C ASP A 51 -2.15 -14.26 -10.27
N THR A 52 -2.13 -15.42 -9.58
CA THR A 52 -3.33 -16.10 -9.10
C THR A 52 -3.59 -15.76 -7.65
N VAL A 53 -4.67 -15.02 -7.40
CA VAL A 53 -5.11 -14.70 -6.02
C VAL A 53 -5.73 -15.93 -5.38
N ARG A 54 -5.25 -16.29 -4.19
CA ARG A 54 -5.75 -17.42 -3.38
C ARG A 54 -6.03 -16.93 -1.97
N ALA A 55 -7.18 -17.29 -1.43
CA ALA A 55 -7.52 -16.98 -0.04
C ALA A 55 -6.89 -18.00 0.92
N LYS A 56 -6.48 -17.59 2.10
CA LYS A 56 -6.06 -18.52 3.15
C LYS A 56 -7.28 -19.22 3.73
N GLU A 57 -7.19 -20.56 3.87
CA GLU A 57 -8.27 -21.37 4.42
C GLU A 57 -8.60 -20.96 5.85
N ASN A 58 -9.89 -20.95 6.19
CA ASN A 58 -10.40 -20.56 7.50
C ASN A 58 -9.81 -19.24 8.03
N ALA A 59 -9.58 -18.26 7.11
CA ALA A 59 -8.89 -17.03 7.45
C ALA A 59 -9.51 -16.30 8.66
N LEU A 60 -10.82 -16.10 8.67
CA LEU A 60 -11.51 -15.38 9.74
C LEU A 60 -11.46 -16.12 11.09
N GLY A 61 -11.52 -17.45 11.08
CA GLY A 61 -11.36 -18.26 12.29
C GLY A 61 -9.96 -18.12 12.89
N ILE A 62 -8.93 -18.16 12.04
CA ILE A 62 -7.53 -17.98 12.47
C ILE A 62 -7.32 -16.55 13.01
N ILE A 63 -7.78 -15.52 12.29
CA ILE A 63 -7.66 -14.11 12.70
C ILE A 63 -8.32 -13.89 14.06
N ARG A 64 -9.56 -14.34 14.24
CA ARG A 64 -10.29 -14.25 15.52
C ARG A 64 -9.49 -14.87 16.68
N ASP A 65 -9.01 -16.08 16.49
CA ASP A 65 -8.29 -16.81 17.53
C ASP A 65 -6.93 -16.19 17.83
N GLU A 66 -6.27 -15.63 16.82
CA GLU A 66 -5.00 -14.92 17.00
C GLU A 66 -5.19 -13.57 17.71
N LEU A 67 -6.19 -12.77 17.36
CA LEU A 67 -6.50 -11.50 18.05
C LEU A 67 -6.84 -11.76 19.52
N ARG A 68 -7.70 -12.75 19.81
CA ARG A 68 -8.10 -13.11 21.17
C ARG A 68 -6.91 -13.49 22.07
N ARG A 69 -5.85 -14.05 21.51
CA ARG A 69 -4.64 -14.48 22.26
C ARG A 69 -3.61 -13.37 22.46
N LYS A 70 -3.78 -12.19 21.84
CA LYS A 70 -2.83 -11.10 22.00
C LYS A 70 -2.97 -10.46 23.37
N VAL A 71 -1.83 -10.27 24.05
CA VAL A 71 -1.77 -9.64 25.39
C VAL A 71 -1.88 -8.12 25.29
N ARG A 72 -1.49 -7.54 24.15
CA ARG A 72 -1.59 -6.10 23.89
C ARG A 72 -2.32 -5.87 22.58
N SER A 73 -3.20 -4.89 22.57
CA SER A 73 -3.70 -4.32 21.32
C SER A 73 -2.57 -3.59 20.60
N GLY A 74 -2.82 -3.17 19.39
CA GLY A 74 -1.85 -2.47 18.56
C GLY A 74 -2.42 -2.29 17.17
N VAL A 75 -1.62 -1.78 16.24
CA VAL A 75 -2.05 -1.55 14.85
C VAL A 75 -1.72 -2.77 14.00
N VAL A 76 -2.73 -3.29 13.30
CA VAL A 76 -2.62 -4.39 12.34
C VAL A 76 -2.50 -3.82 10.93
N GLY A 77 -1.30 -3.96 10.33
CA GLY A 77 -1.06 -3.54 8.94
C GLY A 77 -1.47 -4.60 7.93
N THR A 78 -2.01 -4.18 6.78
CA THR A 78 -2.31 -5.06 5.65
C THR A 78 -2.00 -4.40 4.32
N GLY A 79 -1.90 -5.19 3.24
CA GLY A 79 -1.64 -4.70 1.88
C GLY A 79 -0.18 -4.70 1.44
N SER A 80 0.75 -5.19 2.25
CA SER A 80 2.18 -5.19 1.92
C SER A 80 2.61 -6.26 0.92
N MET A 81 1.96 -7.43 0.89
CA MET A 81 2.34 -8.57 0.05
C MET A 81 1.33 -8.88 -1.06
N SER A 82 0.07 -8.59 -0.80
CA SER A 82 -1.06 -8.83 -1.69
C SER A 82 -2.08 -7.74 -1.41
N ASP A 83 -2.72 -7.22 -2.43
CA ASP A 83 -3.73 -6.19 -2.21
C ASP A 83 -4.96 -6.78 -1.51
N PRO A 84 -5.37 -6.24 -0.35
CA PRO A 84 -6.52 -6.74 0.40
C PRO A 84 -7.85 -6.47 -0.30
N TYR A 85 -7.90 -5.53 -1.25
CA TYR A 85 -9.09 -5.18 -2.04
C TYR A 85 -8.97 -5.66 -3.49
N ASN A 86 -8.46 -6.87 -3.68
CA ASN A 86 -8.47 -7.52 -4.98
C ASN A 86 -9.92 -7.78 -5.47
N PRO A 87 -10.15 -8.09 -6.77
CA PRO A 87 -11.50 -8.21 -7.32
C PRO A 87 -12.43 -9.20 -6.61
N PHE A 88 -11.89 -10.24 -5.95
CA PHE A 88 -12.71 -11.22 -5.21
C PHE A 88 -13.34 -10.61 -3.95
N GLU A 89 -12.78 -9.53 -3.41
CA GLU A 89 -13.35 -8.83 -2.25
C GLU A 89 -14.76 -8.24 -2.51
N LYS A 90 -15.17 -8.12 -3.76
CA LYS A 90 -16.55 -7.72 -4.10
C LYS A 90 -17.57 -8.76 -3.60
N THR A 91 -17.20 -10.01 -3.51
CA THR A 91 -18.08 -11.12 -3.13
C THR A 91 -17.63 -11.87 -1.88
N GLU A 92 -16.33 -12.06 -1.69
CA GLU A 92 -15.81 -12.84 -0.56
C GLU A 92 -15.82 -12.07 0.76
N LEU A 93 -15.67 -10.73 0.73
CA LEU A 93 -15.72 -9.82 1.88
C LEU A 93 -14.75 -10.19 3.02
N LEU A 94 -13.67 -10.92 2.72
CA LEU A 94 -12.76 -11.43 3.77
C LEU A 94 -12.00 -10.29 4.45
N THR A 95 -11.59 -9.26 3.71
CA THR A 95 -10.93 -8.08 4.29
C THR A 95 -11.90 -7.31 5.17
N ARG A 96 -13.15 -7.11 4.73
CA ARG A 96 -14.17 -6.45 5.54
C ARG A 96 -14.40 -7.20 6.85
N HIS A 97 -14.67 -8.49 6.81
CA HIS A 97 -14.90 -9.29 8.01
C HIS A 97 -13.66 -9.37 8.92
N ALA A 98 -12.45 -9.31 8.36
CA ALA A 98 -11.25 -9.21 9.18
C ALA A 98 -11.14 -7.86 9.89
N LEU A 99 -11.55 -6.76 9.25
CA LEU A 99 -11.62 -5.43 9.87
C LEU A 99 -12.67 -5.37 10.98
N GLU A 100 -13.82 -6.02 10.79
CA GLU A 100 -14.85 -6.17 11.83
C GLU A 100 -14.31 -6.93 13.06
N LEU A 101 -13.48 -7.96 12.84
CA LEU A 101 -12.80 -8.65 13.95
C LEU A 101 -11.76 -7.75 14.62
N ILE A 102 -10.96 -7.00 13.85
CA ILE A 102 -10.00 -6.04 14.38
C ILE A 102 -10.71 -5.01 15.27
N ASN A 103 -11.84 -4.46 14.80
CA ASN A 103 -12.70 -3.56 15.55
C ASN A 103 -13.20 -4.20 16.85
N ALA A 104 -13.82 -5.38 16.77
CA ALA A 104 -14.42 -6.08 17.89
C ALA A 104 -13.41 -6.46 19.00
N TYR A 105 -12.15 -6.65 18.65
CA TYR A 105 -11.07 -6.95 19.60
C TYR A 105 -10.27 -5.72 20.05
N GLY A 106 -10.67 -4.51 19.69
CA GLY A 106 -10.05 -3.26 20.13
C GLY A 106 -8.65 -3.02 19.56
N PHE A 107 -8.39 -3.45 18.32
CA PHE A 107 -7.16 -3.18 17.59
C PHE A 107 -7.33 -2.03 16.62
N GLY A 108 -6.23 -1.32 16.36
CA GLY A 108 -6.13 -0.38 15.25
C GLY A 108 -5.83 -1.08 13.92
N ALA A 109 -6.01 -0.37 12.83
CA ALA A 109 -5.69 -0.88 11.49
C ALA A 109 -4.90 0.12 10.66
N ASP A 110 -4.00 -0.41 9.83
CA ASP A 110 -3.29 0.29 8.77
C ASP A 110 -3.53 -0.44 7.44
N VAL A 111 -4.30 0.17 6.55
CA VAL A 111 -4.75 -0.45 5.31
C VAL A 111 -4.12 0.23 4.11
N LEU A 112 -3.45 -0.57 3.27
CA LEU A 112 -2.87 -0.12 2.00
C LEU A 112 -3.53 -0.84 0.83
N SER A 113 -3.98 -0.09 -0.17
CA SER A 113 -4.53 -0.64 -1.41
C SER A 113 -4.24 0.24 -2.63
N LYS A 114 -4.40 -0.34 -3.82
CA LYS A 114 -4.51 0.34 -5.12
C LYS A 114 -5.94 0.31 -5.68
N SER A 115 -6.86 -0.31 -4.97
CA SER A 115 -8.24 -0.51 -5.42
C SER A 115 -9.18 0.51 -4.79
N ALA A 116 -9.92 1.26 -5.60
CA ALA A 116 -10.96 2.18 -5.14
C ALA A 116 -12.08 1.47 -4.33
N LEU A 117 -12.16 0.13 -4.40
CA LEU A 117 -13.06 -0.66 -3.58
C LEU A 117 -12.84 -0.46 -2.07
N ILE A 118 -11.66 0.01 -1.65
CA ILE A 118 -11.35 0.32 -0.24
C ILE A 118 -12.36 1.30 0.38
N ALA A 119 -12.92 2.23 -0.41
CA ALA A 119 -13.93 3.18 0.07
C ALA A 119 -15.24 2.53 0.52
N ARG A 120 -15.50 1.26 0.13
CA ARG A 120 -16.67 0.48 0.59
C ARG A 120 -16.69 0.36 2.12
N ASP A 121 -15.53 0.22 2.74
CA ASP A 121 -15.37 -0.12 4.15
C ASP A 121 -15.11 1.13 5.04
N THR A 122 -15.46 2.32 4.55
CA THR A 122 -15.30 3.59 5.29
C THR A 122 -16.07 3.57 6.63
N ASP A 123 -17.21 2.88 6.70
CA ASP A 123 -17.98 2.73 7.93
C ASP A 123 -17.18 2.01 9.02
N ILE A 124 -16.56 0.87 8.71
CA ILE A 124 -15.76 0.12 9.69
C ILE A 124 -14.46 0.85 10.04
N PHE A 125 -13.88 1.63 9.12
CA PHE A 125 -12.73 2.49 9.44
C PHE A 125 -13.08 3.53 10.49
N ARG A 126 -14.26 4.13 10.41
CA ARG A 126 -14.75 5.08 11.42
C ARG A 126 -14.96 4.43 12.78
N GLU A 127 -15.59 3.26 12.81
CA GLU A 127 -15.79 2.51 14.06
C GLU A 127 -14.44 2.19 14.74
N ILE A 128 -13.43 1.73 13.99
CA ILE A 128 -12.08 1.49 14.52
C ILE A 128 -11.48 2.79 15.05
N ALA A 129 -11.61 3.90 14.32
CA ALA A 129 -11.06 5.20 14.69
C ALA A 129 -11.68 5.79 15.98
N GLU A 130 -12.84 5.33 16.42
CA GLU A 130 -13.43 5.75 17.70
C GLU A 130 -12.63 5.32 18.91
N HIS A 131 -11.84 4.25 18.82
CA HIS A 131 -11.13 3.68 19.97
C HIS A 131 -9.66 3.32 19.72
N SER A 132 -9.21 3.25 18.47
CA SER A 132 -7.87 2.78 18.11
C SER A 132 -7.33 3.52 16.88
N PRO A 133 -5.99 3.61 16.72
CA PRO A 133 -5.40 4.25 15.55
C PRO A 133 -5.88 3.61 14.24
N MET A 134 -6.35 4.44 13.32
CA MET A 134 -6.77 4.03 11.98
C MET A 134 -6.05 4.82 10.91
N LEU A 135 -5.40 4.12 9.98
CA LEU A 135 -4.64 4.69 8.88
C LEU A 135 -5.05 4.05 7.55
N VAL A 136 -5.43 4.86 6.58
CA VAL A 136 -5.70 4.39 5.21
C VAL A 136 -4.73 5.01 4.24
N LYS A 137 -4.12 4.16 3.41
CA LYS A 137 -3.15 4.55 2.40
C LYS A 137 -3.54 4.04 1.03
N MET A 138 -3.33 4.85 0.02
CA MET A 138 -3.40 4.37 -1.36
C MET A 138 -2.09 4.64 -2.08
N THR A 139 -1.62 3.66 -2.85
CA THR A 139 -0.48 3.90 -3.74
C THR A 139 -0.94 4.69 -4.94
N VAL A 140 -0.29 5.81 -5.21
CA VAL A 140 -0.42 6.59 -6.45
C VAL A 140 0.97 7.03 -6.86
N THR A 141 1.42 6.62 -8.04
CA THR A 141 2.78 6.88 -8.53
C THR A 141 2.81 7.88 -9.68
N THR A 142 1.66 8.08 -10.33
CA THR A 142 1.47 9.06 -11.40
C THR A 142 0.09 9.72 -11.32
N CYS A 143 -0.03 10.98 -11.78
CA CYS A 143 -1.32 11.65 -11.99
C CYS A 143 -1.94 11.30 -13.36
N ASP A 144 -1.19 10.64 -14.22
CA ASP A 144 -1.63 10.29 -15.58
C ASP A 144 -2.32 8.91 -15.57
N ASP A 145 -3.63 8.89 -15.79
CA ASP A 145 -4.43 7.67 -15.82
C ASP A 145 -4.07 6.74 -16.98
N GLU A 146 -3.59 7.28 -18.12
CA GLU A 146 -3.17 6.45 -19.25
C GLU A 146 -1.87 5.72 -18.92
N LEU A 147 -0.90 6.44 -18.35
CA LEU A 147 0.33 5.83 -17.86
C LEU A 147 0.03 4.82 -16.74
N CYS A 148 -0.87 5.16 -15.82
CA CYS A 148 -1.30 4.25 -14.75
C CYS A 148 -1.84 2.93 -15.32
N ARG A 149 -2.71 2.96 -16.33
CA ARG A 149 -3.23 1.74 -16.97
C ARG A 149 -2.15 0.89 -17.63
N LEU A 150 -1.09 1.51 -18.13
CA LEU A 150 0.03 0.79 -18.74
C LEU A 150 0.89 0.05 -17.70
N ILE A 151 1.20 0.72 -16.57
CA ILE A 151 2.10 0.14 -15.56
C ILE A 151 1.39 -0.66 -14.47
N GLU A 152 0.08 -0.45 -14.30
CA GLU A 152 -0.79 -1.10 -13.30
C GLU A 152 -2.13 -1.54 -13.94
N PRO A 153 -2.13 -2.50 -14.88
CA PRO A 153 -3.22 -2.70 -15.85
C PRO A 153 -4.55 -3.18 -15.26
N ASN A 154 -4.55 -3.85 -14.10
CA ASN A 154 -5.76 -4.51 -13.58
C ASN A 154 -6.21 -3.94 -12.23
N VAL A 155 -6.06 -2.63 -12.05
CA VAL A 155 -6.43 -1.95 -10.80
C VAL A 155 -7.05 -0.58 -11.14
N SER A 156 -7.67 0.06 -10.15
CA SER A 156 -8.23 1.40 -10.30
C SER A 156 -7.15 2.39 -10.78
N VAL A 157 -7.50 3.27 -11.70
CA VAL A 157 -6.59 4.34 -12.15
C VAL A 157 -6.37 5.39 -11.05
N SER A 158 -5.41 6.27 -11.26
CA SER A 158 -5.01 7.26 -10.26
C SER A 158 -6.16 8.19 -9.83
N SER A 159 -6.95 8.69 -10.78
CA SER A 159 -8.12 9.53 -10.49
C SER A 159 -9.14 8.80 -9.59
N GLU A 160 -9.46 7.54 -9.88
CA GLU A 160 -10.37 6.75 -9.05
C GLU A 160 -9.82 6.50 -7.64
N ARG A 161 -8.50 6.38 -7.48
CA ARG A 161 -7.85 6.25 -6.17
C ARG A 161 -7.90 7.56 -5.39
N PHE A 162 -7.70 8.70 -6.04
CA PHE A 162 -7.86 10.01 -5.42
C PHE A 162 -9.30 10.21 -4.94
N ASP A 163 -10.30 9.89 -5.76
CA ASP A 163 -11.72 9.98 -5.39
C ASP A 163 -12.07 9.08 -4.21
N ALA A 164 -11.54 7.85 -4.18
CA ALA A 164 -11.74 6.93 -3.08
C ALA A 164 -11.11 7.45 -1.78
N LEU A 165 -9.88 7.99 -1.88
CA LEU A 165 -9.16 8.53 -0.72
C LEU A 165 -9.83 9.81 -0.20
N ALA A 166 -10.34 10.67 -1.09
CA ALA A 166 -11.11 11.87 -0.72
C ALA A 166 -12.33 11.52 0.15
N LYS A 167 -13.15 10.54 -0.29
CA LYS A 167 -14.32 10.07 0.46
C LYS A 167 -13.95 9.55 1.86
N ILE A 168 -12.83 8.86 1.97
CA ILE A 168 -12.34 8.35 3.25
C ILE A 168 -11.84 9.50 4.13
N ALA A 169 -11.09 10.46 3.56
CA ALA A 169 -10.59 11.64 4.27
C ALA A 169 -11.73 12.53 4.79
N GLU A 170 -12.78 12.75 3.98
CA GLU A 170 -13.98 13.49 4.37
C GLU A 170 -14.71 12.87 5.58
N SER A 171 -14.54 11.57 5.80
CA SER A 171 -15.10 10.88 6.97
C SER A 171 -14.28 11.07 8.26
N GLY A 172 -13.19 11.84 8.22
CA GLY A 172 -12.31 12.13 9.34
C GLY A 172 -11.19 11.11 9.57
N ILE A 173 -11.04 10.12 8.69
CA ILE A 173 -9.97 9.11 8.78
C ILE A 173 -8.62 9.71 8.36
N PHE A 174 -7.56 9.35 9.06
CA PHE A 174 -6.20 9.74 8.70
C PHE A 174 -5.77 9.00 7.42
N THR A 175 -5.59 9.76 6.35
CA THR A 175 -5.30 9.19 5.02
C THR A 175 -3.99 9.71 4.45
N GLY A 176 -3.40 8.95 3.52
CA GLY A 176 -2.23 9.40 2.80
C GLY A 176 -1.91 8.61 1.54
N ILE A 177 -0.95 9.13 0.80
CA ILE A 177 -0.51 8.59 -0.47
C ILE A 177 0.85 7.93 -0.32
N MET A 178 0.96 6.71 -0.83
CA MET A 178 2.22 6.02 -1.04
C MET A 178 2.71 6.34 -2.45
N LEU A 179 3.58 7.35 -2.56
CA LEU A 179 4.25 7.74 -3.81
C LEU A 179 5.46 6.83 -4.05
N MET A 180 5.19 5.53 -4.19
CA MET A 180 6.23 4.51 -4.31
C MET A 180 5.77 3.24 -5.03
N PRO A 181 6.65 2.74 -5.96
CA PRO A 181 7.87 3.37 -6.44
C PRO A 181 7.59 4.51 -7.41
N VAL A 182 8.48 5.50 -7.50
CA VAL A 182 8.52 6.42 -8.65
C VAL A 182 9.50 5.86 -9.65
N LEU A 183 9.02 5.42 -10.81
CA LEU A 183 9.82 4.73 -11.81
C LEU A 183 10.78 5.69 -12.51
N PRO A 184 12.11 5.48 -12.42
CA PRO A 184 13.09 6.28 -13.14
C PRO A 184 12.80 6.34 -14.63
N PHE A 185 13.00 7.51 -15.24
CA PHE A 185 12.79 7.79 -16.65
C PHE A 185 11.33 7.82 -17.14
N ILE A 186 10.37 7.41 -16.30
CA ILE A 186 8.96 7.26 -16.67
C ILE A 186 8.10 8.21 -15.84
N GLU A 187 8.19 8.15 -14.50
CA GLU A 187 7.37 8.92 -13.56
C GLU A 187 8.18 10.00 -12.82
N ASP A 188 9.51 10.00 -12.95
CA ASP A 188 10.43 10.83 -12.19
C ASP A 188 10.56 12.26 -12.75
N THR A 189 9.41 12.92 -12.95
CA THR A 189 9.29 14.32 -13.38
C THR A 189 8.79 15.21 -12.25
N GLU A 190 9.16 16.50 -12.29
CA GLU A 190 8.69 17.48 -11.29
C GLU A 190 7.19 17.66 -11.36
N GLU A 191 6.63 17.72 -12.57
CA GLU A 191 5.21 17.89 -12.81
C GLU A 191 4.39 16.79 -12.14
N ASN A 192 4.84 15.53 -12.24
CA ASN A 192 4.19 14.40 -11.61
C ASN A 192 4.23 14.53 -10.08
N ILE A 193 5.40 14.83 -9.50
CA ILE A 193 5.58 14.96 -8.05
C ILE A 193 4.72 16.11 -7.50
N ILE A 194 4.75 17.28 -8.14
CA ILE A 194 3.96 18.44 -7.76
C ILE A 194 2.47 18.13 -7.87
N GLY A 195 2.04 17.50 -8.96
CA GLY A 195 0.66 17.12 -9.18
C GLY A 195 0.12 16.22 -8.06
N ILE A 196 0.88 15.18 -7.69
CA ILE A 196 0.46 14.24 -6.62
C ILE A 196 0.38 14.96 -5.27
N VAL A 197 1.35 15.81 -4.90
CA VAL A 197 1.32 16.52 -3.61
C VAL A 197 0.16 17.53 -3.55
N ARG A 198 -0.13 18.24 -4.64
CA ARG A 198 -1.28 19.16 -4.72
C ARG A 198 -2.60 18.42 -4.59
N THR A 199 -2.77 17.36 -5.37
CA THR A 199 -3.99 16.56 -5.28
C THR A 199 -4.14 15.95 -3.88
N ALA A 200 -3.05 15.50 -3.24
CA ALA A 200 -3.09 15.03 -1.86
C ALA A 200 -3.66 16.10 -0.91
N HIS A 201 -3.22 17.36 -1.05
CA HIS A 201 -3.76 18.46 -0.27
C HIS A 201 -5.24 18.71 -0.57
N GLU A 202 -5.61 18.78 -1.85
CA GLU A 202 -6.99 19.07 -2.31
C GLU A 202 -8.01 18.04 -1.81
N ILE A 203 -7.62 16.76 -1.75
CA ILE A 203 -8.48 15.67 -1.25
C ILE A 203 -8.43 15.48 0.28
N GLY A 204 -7.68 16.32 1.01
CA GLY A 204 -7.57 16.22 2.47
C GLY A 204 -6.66 15.10 2.98
N ALA A 205 -5.83 14.50 2.14
CA ALA A 205 -4.81 13.56 2.60
C ALA A 205 -3.76 14.27 3.47
N ARG A 206 -3.30 13.60 4.52
CA ARG A 206 -2.44 14.19 5.55
C ARG A 206 -0.96 13.99 5.28
N PHE A 207 -0.60 13.01 4.46
CA PHE A 207 0.79 12.74 4.13
C PHE A 207 0.96 12.17 2.72
N VAL A 208 2.19 12.32 2.21
CA VAL A 208 2.69 11.62 1.02
C VAL A 208 4.04 11.00 1.38
N TYR A 209 4.16 9.68 1.25
CA TYR A 209 5.41 8.96 1.54
C TYR A 209 6.09 8.52 0.25
N PRO A 210 7.28 9.08 -0.13
CA PRO A 210 7.88 8.85 -1.43
C PRO A 210 8.97 7.77 -1.41
N ALA A 211 9.17 7.13 -2.57
CA ALA A 211 10.40 6.42 -2.90
C ALA A 211 10.75 6.67 -4.37
N PHE A 212 11.77 7.50 -4.61
CA PHE A 212 12.23 7.89 -5.95
C PHE A 212 13.16 6.85 -6.57
N GLY A 213 12.60 5.68 -6.88
CA GLY A 213 13.32 4.55 -7.41
C GLY A 213 12.50 3.26 -7.28
N VAL A 214 13.00 2.19 -7.89
CA VAL A 214 12.37 0.88 -7.91
C VAL A 214 13.35 -0.20 -7.47
N THR A 215 12.88 -1.19 -6.71
CA THR A 215 13.66 -2.39 -6.39
C THR A 215 13.66 -3.35 -7.58
N LEU A 216 14.83 -3.93 -7.87
CA LEU A 216 15.07 -4.85 -8.98
C LEU A 216 15.68 -6.13 -8.44
N ARG A 217 14.84 -7.04 -7.96
CA ARG A 217 15.25 -8.32 -7.35
C ARG A 217 15.20 -9.45 -8.38
N ALA A 218 16.03 -10.45 -8.22
CA ALA A 218 16.03 -11.73 -8.92
C ALA A 218 15.11 -11.78 -10.17
N ASN A 219 14.16 -12.72 -10.24
CA ASN A 219 13.22 -12.87 -11.35
C ASN A 219 12.28 -11.68 -11.59
N GLN A 220 12.01 -10.86 -10.54
CA GLN A 220 11.19 -9.63 -10.67
C GLN A 220 11.85 -8.62 -11.62
N ARG A 221 13.19 -8.51 -11.63
CA ARG A 221 13.94 -7.66 -12.55
C ARG A 221 13.64 -8.00 -14.01
N GLU A 222 13.79 -9.25 -14.40
CA GLU A 222 13.57 -9.67 -15.79
C GLU A 222 12.11 -9.43 -16.21
N TYR A 223 11.16 -9.79 -15.36
CA TYR A 223 9.75 -9.51 -15.59
C TYR A 223 9.50 -8.02 -15.84
N PHE A 224 10.06 -7.14 -15.00
CA PHE A 224 9.91 -5.68 -15.16
C PHE A 224 10.52 -5.18 -16.47
N LEU A 225 11.76 -5.60 -16.78
CA LEU A 225 12.45 -5.19 -18.01
C LEU A 225 11.76 -5.69 -19.28
N ASP A 226 11.23 -6.91 -19.25
CA ASP A 226 10.44 -7.46 -20.35
C ASP A 226 9.17 -6.65 -20.56
N LYS A 227 8.43 -6.33 -19.49
CA LYS A 227 7.23 -5.50 -19.53
C LYS A 227 7.52 -4.09 -20.05
N LEU A 228 8.63 -3.49 -19.70
CA LEU A 228 9.03 -2.19 -20.26
C LEU A 228 9.24 -2.26 -21.78
N GLY A 229 9.86 -3.33 -22.26
CA GLY A 229 10.05 -3.54 -23.71
C GLY A 229 8.73 -3.77 -24.45
N GLU A 230 7.80 -4.53 -23.86
CA GLU A 230 6.48 -4.80 -24.43
C GLU A 230 5.59 -3.54 -24.49
N ILE A 231 5.54 -2.77 -23.38
CA ILE A 231 4.62 -1.63 -23.21
C ILE A 231 5.14 -0.38 -23.93
N PHE A 232 6.46 -0.17 -23.92
CA PHE A 232 7.09 1.03 -24.45
C PHE A 232 8.16 0.71 -25.51
N PRO A 233 7.82 0.03 -26.61
CA PRO A 233 8.81 -0.45 -27.60
C PRO A 233 9.65 0.66 -28.19
N GLU A 234 9.07 1.86 -28.41
CA GLU A 234 9.74 3.01 -29.03
C GLU A 234 10.58 3.84 -28.04
N LYS A 235 10.49 3.59 -26.73
CA LYS A 235 11.14 4.43 -25.69
C LYS A 235 12.49 3.90 -25.22
N ASN A 236 12.88 2.69 -25.62
CA ASN A 236 14.12 2.04 -25.21
C ASN A 236 14.35 2.00 -23.68
N TYR A 237 13.26 1.98 -22.87
CA TYR A 237 13.40 1.99 -21.41
C TYR A 237 14.15 0.77 -20.88
N ARG A 238 13.92 -0.43 -21.45
CA ARG A 238 14.68 -1.62 -21.06
C ARG A 238 16.19 -1.35 -21.10
N ARG A 239 16.70 -0.90 -22.23
CA ARG A 239 18.12 -0.59 -22.38
C ARG A 239 18.61 0.50 -21.41
N ARG A 240 17.83 1.56 -21.23
CA ARG A 240 18.16 2.63 -20.26
C ARG A 240 18.30 2.11 -18.83
N TYR A 241 17.39 1.22 -18.40
CA TYR A 241 17.48 0.58 -17.09
C TYR A 241 18.70 -0.34 -16.98
N GLU A 242 18.99 -1.15 -18.00
CA GLU A 242 20.16 -2.04 -18.03
C GLU A 242 21.45 -1.26 -17.96
N GLU A 243 21.61 -0.18 -18.73
CA GLU A 243 22.80 0.67 -18.75
C GLU A 243 22.95 1.48 -17.45
N PHE A 244 21.88 2.06 -16.95
CA PHE A 244 21.94 2.95 -15.79
C PHE A 244 21.97 2.18 -14.45
N CYS A 245 21.10 1.19 -14.28
CA CYS A 245 20.98 0.46 -13.02
C CYS A 245 21.93 -0.73 -12.93
N GLY A 246 22.33 -1.30 -14.08
CA GLY A 246 23.19 -2.48 -14.14
C GLY A 246 22.62 -3.62 -13.29
N GLY A 247 23.49 -4.30 -12.53
CA GLY A 247 23.12 -5.38 -11.60
C GLY A 247 22.67 -4.94 -10.22
N ARG A 248 22.49 -3.64 -9.97
CA ARG A 248 22.12 -3.14 -8.62
C ARG A 248 20.74 -3.61 -8.19
N TYR A 249 20.62 -3.87 -6.89
CA TYR A 249 19.36 -4.25 -6.25
C TYR A 249 18.27 -3.18 -6.37
N GLU A 250 18.67 -1.91 -6.34
CA GLU A 250 17.77 -0.76 -6.38
C GLU A 250 18.21 0.18 -7.52
N CYS A 251 17.23 0.64 -8.28
CA CYS A 251 17.39 1.64 -9.31
C CYS A 251 16.79 2.95 -8.83
N VAL A 252 17.61 3.79 -8.22
CA VAL A 252 17.24 5.13 -7.75
C VAL A 252 17.20 6.07 -8.94
N SER A 253 16.22 6.99 -9.00
CA SER A 253 16.13 8.00 -10.06
C SER A 253 17.41 8.82 -10.17
N PRO A 254 17.91 9.08 -11.39
CA PRO A 254 19.02 10.02 -11.61
C PRO A 254 18.68 11.44 -11.13
N ASN A 255 17.40 11.76 -11.03
CA ASN A 255 16.88 13.07 -10.62
C ASN A 255 16.57 13.14 -9.11
N VAL A 256 16.88 12.11 -8.31
CA VAL A 256 16.44 11.97 -6.91
C VAL A 256 16.67 13.23 -6.06
N LYS A 257 17.83 13.89 -6.18
CA LYS A 257 18.13 15.10 -5.39
C LYS A 257 17.22 16.27 -5.75
N ARG A 258 16.92 16.44 -7.04
CA ARG A 258 16.05 17.50 -7.55
C ARG A 258 14.60 17.20 -7.17
N LEU A 259 14.15 15.97 -7.37
CA LEU A 259 12.80 15.53 -7.01
C LEU A 259 12.55 15.65 -5.50
N TRP A 260 13.56 15.28 -4.68
CA TRP A 260 13.44 15.42 -3.23
C TRP A 260 13.28 16.87 -2.82
N LYS A 261 14.04 17.78 -3.43
CA LYS A 261 13.92 19.22 -3.16
C LYS A 261 12.51 19.74 -3.52
N VAL A 262 12.05 19.47 -4.74
CA VAL A 262 10.72 19.88 -5.21
C VAL A 262 9.62 19.30 -4.34
N PHE A 263 9.72 18.01 -4.00
CA PHE A 263 8.77 17.31 -3.16
C PHE A 263 8.65 17.95 -1.76
N THR A 264 9.78 18.18 -1.09
CA THR A 264 9.77 18.76 0.27
C THR A 264 9.30 20.22 0.27
N GLU A 265 9.67 20.99 -0.75
CA GLU A 265 9.18 22.37 -0.93
C GLU A 265 7.65 22.38 -1.14
N GLU A 266 7.13 21.48 -1.96
CA GLU A 266 5.70 21.40 -2.22
C GLU A 266 4.92 20.89 -0.99
N CYS A 267 5.41 19.85 -0.31
CA CYS A 267 4.83 19.38 0.95
C CYS A 267 4.79 20.50 2.02
N GLY A 268 5.86 21.29 2.12
CA GLY A 268 5.94 22.41 3.07
C GLY A 268 4.91 23.50 2.82
N LYS A 269 4.54 23.78 1.56
CA LYS A 269 3.51 24.77 1.21
C LYS A 269 2.12 24.37 1.76
N TYR A 270 1.82 23.09 1.81
CA TYR A 270 0.50 22.57 2.16
C TYR A 270 0.45 21.89 3.53
N GLY A 271 1.57 21.82 4.25
CA GLY A 271 1.64 21.11 5.54
C GLY A 271 1.45 19.60 5.42
N ILE A 272 1.78 19.00 4.27
CA ILE A 272 1.72 17.57 4.03
C ILE A 272 2.91 16.90 4.74
N LEU A 273 2.64 15.90 5.58
CA LEU A 273 3.66 15.12 6.26
C LEU A 273 4.35 14.16 5.28
N TYR A 274 5.65 13.91 5.49
CA TYR A 274 6.41 12.94 4.69
C TYR A 274 7.48 12.20 5.49
N ASP A 275 7.77 12.62 6.72
CA ASP A 275 8.63 11.87 7.62
C ASP A 275 7.83 10.77 8.32
N MET A 276 8.41 9.58 8.41
CA MET A 276 7.75 8.42 9.01
C MET A 276 7.41 8.63 10.48
N GLY A 277 8.30 9.27 11.23
CA GLY A 277 8.10 9.56 12.65
C GLY A 277 6.94 10.52 12.87
N ASP A 278 6.86 11.58 12.06
CA ASP A 278 5.79 12.58 12.12
C ASP A 278 4.44 11.95 11.72
N ILE A 279 4.41 11.14 10.68
CA ILE A 279 3.20 10.42 10.24
C ILE A 279 2.69 9.50 11.35
N VAL A 280 3.58 8.69 11.95
CA VAL A 280 3.21 7.76 13.02
C VAL A 280 2.72 8.51 14.25
N SER A 281 3.40 9.58 14.65
CA SER A 281 2.99 10.42 15.77
C SER A 281 1.62 11.05 15.52
N ALA A 282 1.36 11.53 14.30
CA ALA A 282 0.12 12.22 13.98
C ALA A 282 -1.10 11.27 14.00
N TYR A 283 -1.03 10.10 13.34
CA TYR A 283 -2.20 9.22 13.28
C TYR A 283 -2.44 8.43 14.58
N LYS A 284 -1.43 8.28 15.43
CA LYS A 284 -1.56 7.65 16.77
C LYS A 284 -1.89 8.67 17.87
N SER A 285 -1.85 9.96 17.57
CA SER A 285 -2.19 11.02 18.54
C SER A 285 -3.62 10.87 19.04
N GLY A 286 -3.80 10.94 20.37
CA GLY A 286 -5.11 10.81 21.01
C GLY A 286 -5.49 9.39 21.43
N TYR A 287 -4.74 8.38 21.00
CA TYR A 287 -4.94 7.01 21.44
C TYR A 287 -3.86 6.65 22.48
N GLY A 288 -4.29 6.33 23.70
CA GLY A 288 -3.37 5.87 24.76
C GLY A 288 -2.88 4.44 24.51
N ASP A 289 -1.78 4.06 25.19
CA ASP A 289 -1.36 2.65 25.26
C ASP A 289 -2.44 1.85 25.99
N THR A 290 -3.33 1.21 25.27
CA THR A 290 -4.40 0.39 25.84
C THR A 290 -3.83 -0.97 26.20
N GLN A 291 -3.42 -1.13 27.45
CA GLN A 291 -3.17 -2.45 28.01
C GLN A 291 -4.54 -3.12 28.23
N LEU A 292 -4.82 -4.21 27.52
CA LEU A 292 -6.01 -5.01 27.75
C LEU A 292 -5.93 -5.58 29.18
N SER A 293 -6.77 -5.07 30.08
CA SER A 293 -6.93 -5.66 31.42
C SER A 293 -7.85 -6.89 31.27
N PHE A 294 -7.33 -8.05 31.60
CA PHE A 294 -8.14 -9.24 31.80
C PHE A 294 -8.80 -9.15 33.19
N PHE A 295 -10.11 -8.98 33.20
CA PHE A 295 -10.96 -9.30 34.33
C PHE A 295 -11.86 -10.48 33.97
#